data_ac4e6770a3784a9b3455ed5701ffbfde
#
_entry.id   ac4e6770a3784a9b3455ed5701ffbfde
#
_cell.length_a   1.000
_cell.length_b   1.000
_cell.length_c   1.000
_cell.angle_alpha   90.00
_cell.angle_beta   90.00
_cell.angle_gamma   90.00
#
_symmetry.space_group_name_H-M   'P 1'
#
loop_
_entity.id
_entity.type
_entity.pdbx_description
1 polymer ?
#
loop_
_entity_poly.entity_id
_entity_poly.type
_entity_poly.pdbx_seq_one_letter_code
_entity_poly.pdbx_strand_id
1 'polypeptide(L)'
;MTQAIGMIEVEGVAGIIVAADAACKAAAVKLAGWESIGGFTTLFVRGEVSDIEASLLAGTAAAATVSGHVVHNSLLQPEAVIDAFIGVPVDPGDPSATAEALGIVETRGYGLHVESNDRMVKEADVTLIHVLTVHDRVVCSLVAGELGAVERAIEGARQVLSGNEWFMGSAVLSQPEACVVSAFGQRRQAGGN
;
A
#
# COMPACT_ATOMS: atom_id res chain seq x y z
N MET A 1 -28.86 -3.57 2.50
CA MET A 1 -28.13 -3.41 3.77
C MET A 1 -26.80 -2.76 3.43
N THR A 2 -26.41 -1.74 4.18
CA THR A 2 -25.10 -1.12 4.07
C THR A 2 -24.03 -2.14 4.52
N GLN A 3 -23.01 -2.37 3.68
CA GLN A 3 -21.89 -3.26 4.04
C GLN A 3 -21.11 -2.64 5.19
N ALA A 4 -20.54 -3.48 6.05
CA ALA A 4 -19.62 -3.04 7.08
C ALA A 4 -18.35 -2.43 6.44
N ILE A 5 -17.71 -1.51 7.17
CA ILE A 5 -16.49 -0.81 6.76
C ILE A 5 -15.38 -1.17 7.74
N GLY A 6 -14.24 -1.59 7.22
CA GLY A 6 -12.98 -1.72 7.95
C GLY A 6 -12.02 -0.60 7.56
N MET A 7 -11.23 -0.13 8.52
CA MET A 7 -10.24 0.92 8.36
C MET A 7 -8.92 0.48 8.98
N ILE A 8 -7.82 0.67 8.26
CA ILE A 8 -6.44 0.50 8.77
C ILE A 8 -5.68 1.77 8.47
N GLU A 9 -5.08 2.35 9.49
CA GLU A 9 -4.31 3.58 9.38
C GLU A 9 -2.87 3.38 9.82
N VAL A 10 -1.94 3.94 9.06
CA VAL A 10 -0.50 3.89 9.31
C VAL A 10 0.16 5.24 9.06
N GLU A 11 1.35 5.46 9.62
CA GLU A 11 2.24 6.52 9.12
C GLU A 11 2.86 6.08 7.80
N GLY A 12 2.84 6.96 6.78
CA GLY A 12 3.29 6.64 5.42
C GLY A 12 2.23 5.91 4.58
N VAL A 13 2.66 5.23 3.53
CA VAL A 13 1.77 4.51 2.61
C VAL A 13 2.19 3.04 2.39
N ALA A 14 3.46 2.70 2.60
CA ALA A 14 3.94 1.32 2.42
C ALA A 14 3.15 0.31 3.26
N GLY A 15 2.88 0.65 4.52
CA GLY A 15 2.10 -0.20 5.43
C GLY A 15 0.69 -0.48 4.94
N ILE A 16 -0.03 0.50 4.36
CA ILE A 16 -1.39 0.24 3.86
C ILE A 16 -1.42 -0.55 2.55
N ILE A 17 -0.37 -0.49 1.72
CA ILE A 17 -0.27 -1.33 0.52
C ILE A 17 -0.15 -2.80 0.94
N VAL A 18 0.70 -3.07 1.90
CA VAL A 18 0.86 -4.41 2.48
C VAL A 18 -0.41 -4.88 3.19
N ALA A 19 -1.05 -3.97 3.95
CA ALA A 19 -2.32 -4.25 4.61
C ALA A 19 -3.44 -4.57 3.62
N ALA A 20 -3.53 -3.84 2.50
CA ALA A 20 -4.55 -4.05 1.48
C ALA A 20 -4.43 -5.44 0.85
N ASP A 21 -3.20 -5.86 0.52
CA ASP A 21 -2.95 -7.18 -0.04
C ASP A 21 -3.34 -8.30 0.94
N ALA A 22 -2.87 -8.19 2.18
CA ALA A 22 -3.19 -9.18 3.21
C ALA A 22 -4.68 -9.23 3.55
N ALA A 23 -5.35 -8.09 3.63
CA ALA A 23 -6.79 -8.01 3.90
C ALA A 23 -7.62 -8.67 2.79
N CYS A 24 -7.31 -8.36 1.52
CA CYS A 24 -8.02 -8.91 0.37
C CYS A 24 -7.76 -10.42 0.17
N LYS A 25 -6.57 -10.92 0.54
CA LYS A 25 -6.24 -12.35 0.54
C LYS A 25 -6.92 -13.14 1.66
N ALA A 26 -7.16 -12.47 2.81
CA ALA A 26 -7.69 -13.14 4.00
C ALA A 26 -9.23 -13.32 3.98
N ALA A 27 -9.98 -12.44 3.29
CA ALA A 27 -11.43 -12.43 3.33
C ALA A 27 -12.06 -11.83 2.08
N ALA A 28 -13.36 -12.05 1.87
CA ALA A 28 -14.11 -11.55 0.73
C ALA A 28 -14.48 -10.06 0.90
N VAL A 29 -13.47 -9.20 0.99
CA VAL A 29 -13.63 -7.76 1.09
C VAL A 29 -13.32 -7.05 -0.22
N LYS A 30 -13.89 -5.86 -0.38
CA LYS A 30 -13.57 -4.95 -1.49
C LYS A 30 -12.76 -3.77 -0.96
N LEU A 31 -11.67 -3.46 -1.66
CA LEU A 31 -10.93 -2.23 -1.43
C LEU A 31 -11.82 -1.04 -1.81
N ALA A 32 -12.25 -0.26 -0.82
CA ALA A 32 -13.18 0.84 -1.03
C ALA A 32 -12.48 2.15 -1.38
N GLY A 33 -11.24 2.32 -0.91
CA GLY A 33 -10.44 3.51 -1.16
C GLY A 33 -9.31 3.66 -0.16
N TRP A 34 -8.57 4.72 -0.31
CA TRP A 34 -7.60 5.16 0.68
C TRP A 34 -7.48 6.68 0.67
N GLU A 35 -7.12 7.26 1.79
CA GLU A 35 -6.94 8.70 1.97
C GLU A 35 -5.68 8.96 2.78
N SER A 36 -5.02 10.07 2.52
CA SER A 36 -3.82 10.45 3.25
C SER A 36 -3.93 11.88 3.77
N ILE A 37 -3.60 12.07 5.04
CA ILE A 37 -3.59 13.38 5.71
C ILE A 37 -2.42 13.47 6.70
N GLY A 38 -1.64 14.54 6.58
CA GLY A 38 -0.56 14.83 7.56
C GLY A 38 0.55 13.77 7.66
N GLY A 39 0.70 12.92 6.65
CA GLY A 39 1.67 11.82 6.65
C GLY A 39 1.10 10.48 7.13
N PHE A 40 -0.16 10.47 7.60
CA PHE A 40 -0.89 9.23 7.87
C PHE A 40 -1.75 8.85 6.67
N THR A 41 -1.91 7.56 6.46
CA THR A 41 -2.72 7.03 5.36
C THR A 41 -3.68 5.98 5.90
N THR A 42 -4.96 6.14 5.54
CA THR A 42 -6.04 5.24 5.93
C THR A 42 -6.52 4.45 4.73
N LEU A 43 -6.55 3.14 4.86
CA LEU A 43 -7.17 2.20 3.95
C LEU A 43 -8.61 1.94 4.36
N PHE A 44 -9.52 1.86 3.39
CA PHE A 44 -10.92 1.49 3.62
C PHE A 44 -11.24 0.20 2.86
N VAL A 45 -11.85 -0.75 3.55
CA VAL A 45 -12.38 -2.00 2.99
C VAL A 45 -13.86 -2.16 3.31
N ARG A 46 -14.62 -2.83 2.45
CA ARG A 46 -16.05 -3.13 2.63
C ARG A 46 -16.32 -4.62 2.47
N GLY A 47 -17.22 -5.14 3.28
CA GLY A 47 -17.62 -6.55 3.24
C GLY A 47 -18.68 -6.89 4.27
N GLU A 48 -18.93 -8.18 4.43
CA GLU A 48 -19.72 -8.69 5.53
C GLU A 48 -18.95 -8.55 6.86
N VAL A 49 -19.65 -8.53 7.98
CA VAL A 49 -19.03 -8.28 9.31
C VAL A 49 -17.86 -9.23 9.59
N SER A 50 -18.05 -10.54 9.37
CA SER A 50 -17.02 -11.55 9.59
C SER A 50 -15.80 -11.37 8.68
N ASP A 51 -16.03 -10.94 7.43
CA ASP A 51 -14.97 -10.69 6.47
C ASP A 51 -14.16 -9.43 6.86
N ILE A 52 -14.84 -8.39 7.37
CA ILE A 52 -14.15 -7.20 7.89
C ILE A 52 -13.27 -7.56 9.07
N GLU A 53 -13.75 -8.35 10.04
CA GLU A 53 -12.95 -8.76 11.19
C GLU A 53 -11.71 -9.55 10.77
N ALA A 54 -11.86 -10.51 9.88
CA ALA A 54 -10.75 -11.31 9.36
C ALA A 54 -9.75 -10.46 8.55
N SER A 55 -10.24 -9.56 7.70
CA SER A 55 -9.42 -8.66 6.89
C SER A 55 -8.62 -7.68 7.73
N LEU A 56 -9.23 -7.09 8.77
CA LEU A 56 -8.56 -6.19 9.69
C LEU A 56 -7.45 -6.89 10.49
N LEU A 57 -7.71 -8.11 10.96
CA LEU A 57 -6.71 -8.89 11.67
C LEU A 57 -5.48 -9.16 10.79
N ALA A 58 -5.69 -9.66 9.58
CA ALA A 58 -4.62 -9.96 8.65
C ALA A 58 -3.89 -8.70 8.15
N GLY A 59 -4.64 -7.68 7.75
CA GLY A 59 -4.08 -6.43 7.25
C GLY A 59 -3.27 -5.67 8.30
N THR A 60 -3.77 -5.59 9.54
CA THR A 60 -3.05 -4.94 10.65
C THR A 60 -1.75 -5.68 10.98
N ALA A 61 -1.79 -7.02 11.04
CA ALA A 61 -0.60 -7.81 11.28
C ALA A 61 0.47 -7.62 10.19
N ALA A 62 0.03 -7.59 8.92
CA ALA A 62 0.92 -7.35 7.79
C ALA A 62 1.49 -5.92 7.79
N ALA A 63 0.67 -4.89 8.03
CA ALA A 63 1.13 -3.51 8.14
C ALA A 63 2.19 -3.31 9.21
N ALA A 64 2.04 -3.98 10.37
CA ALA A 64 2.97 -3.90 11.49
C ALA A 64 4.38 -4.42 11.17
N THR A 65 4.56 -5.17 10.08
CA THR A 65 5.90 -5.60 9.63
C THR A 65 6.68 -4.48 8.93
N VAL A 66 5.99 -3.41 8.52
CA VAL A 66 6.55 -2.30 7.73
C VAL A 66 6.45 -0.97 8.47
N SER A 67 5.37 -0.75 9.21
CA SER A 67 5.10 0.51 9.93
C SER A 67 5.10 0.29 11.43
N GLY A 68 5.72 1.23 12.18
CA GLY A 68 5.77 1.18 13.65
C GLY A 68 4.46 1.55 14.34
N HIS A 69 3.58 2.24 13.66
CA HIS A 69 2.28 2.68 14.19
C HIS A 69 1.16 2.23 13.27
N VAL A 70 0.36 1.31 13.74
CA VAL A 70 -0.79 0.77 13.01
C VAL A 70 -1.99 0.79 13.92
N VAL A 71 -3.06 1.43 13.49
CA VAL A 71 -4.36 1.38 14.16
C VAL A 71 -5.42 0.86 13.20
N HIS A 72 -6.45 0.21 13.72
CA HIS A 72 -7.60 -0.21 12.93
C HIS A 72 -8.90 0.08 13.66
N ASN A 73 -9.95 0.20 12.88
CA ASN A 73 -11.30 0.39 13.39
C ASN A 73 -12.32 -0.22 12.43
N SER A 74 -13.55 -0.45 12.89
CA SER A 74 -14.63 -0.95 12.06
C SER A 74 -15.96 -0.25 12.38
N LEU A 75 -16.77 -0.10 11.34
CA LEU A 75 -18.18 0.30 11.43
C LEU A 75 -19.01 -0.83 10.88
N LEU A 76 -19.69 -1.56 11.77
CA LEU A 76 -20.45 -2.76 11.37
C LEU A 76 -21.78 -2.41 10.69
N GLN A 77 -22.36 -1.27 11.05
CA GLN A 77 -23.60 -0.74 10.48
C GLN A 77 -23.44 0.76 10.19
N PRO A 78 -22.64 1.13 9.17
CA PRO A 78 -22.42 2.55 8.88
C PRO A 78 -23.69 3.22 8.37
N GLU A 79 -23.91 4.45 8.80
CA GLU A 79 -24.92 5.34 8.20
C GLU A 79 -24.49 5.72 6.78
N ALA A 80 -25.46 5.89 5.87
CA ALA A 80 -25.17 6.18 4.46
C ALA A 80 -24.34 7.46 4.26
N VAL A 81 -24.46 8.44 5.15
CA VAL A 81 -23.68 9.69 5.09
C VAL A 81 -22.17 9.47 5.24
N ILE A 82 -21.77 8.36 5.87
CA ILE A 82 -20.35 8.02 6.07
C ILE A 82 -19.63 7.78 4.75
N ASP A 83 -20.33 7.40 3.70
CA ASP A 83 -19.74 7.21 2.37
C ASP A 83 -19.05 8.48 1.83
N ALA A 84 -19.50 9.66 2.27
CA ALA A 84 -18.87 10.93 1.92
C ALA A 84 -17.47 11.14 2.54
N PHE A 85 -17.14 10.38 3.57
CA PHE A 85 -15.84 10.46 4.28
C PHE A 85 -14.86 9.37 3.85
N ILE A 86 -15.31 8.39 3.08
CA ILE A 86 -14.42 7.38 2.52
C ILE A 86 -13.69 8.03 1.35
N GLY A 87 -12.37 7.99 1.37
CA GLY A 87 -11.52 8.59 0.36
C GLY A 87 -11.88 8.15 -1.07
N VAL A 88 -11.22 8.75 -2.05
CA VAL A 88 -11.53 8.51 -3.47
C VAL A 88 -11.64 7.01 -3.73
N PRO A 89 -12.80 6.53 -4.24
CA PRO A 89 -12.98 5.13 -4.55
C PRO A 89 -11.84 4.63 -5.43
N VAL A 90 -11.26 3.52 -5.04
CA VAL A 90 -10.34 2.81 -5.92
C VAL A 90 -11.19 2.23 -7.03
N ASP A 91 -10.88 2.58 -8.27
CA ASP A 91 -11.36 1.80 -9.41
C ASP A 91 -10.97 0.33 -9.12
N PRO A 92 -11.92 -0.63 -9.14
CA PRO A 92 -11.58 -2.04 -8.95
C PRO A 92 -10.49 -2.53 -9.90
N GLY A 93 -10.11 -1.67 -10.85
CA GLY A 93 -8.97 -1.82 -11.71
C GLY A 93 -9.22 -2.78 -12.86
N ASP A 94 -8.31 -2.74 -13.79
CA ASP A 94 -8.23 -3.76 -14.81
C ASP A 94 -7.85 -5.10 -14.13
N PRO A 95 -8.71 -6.14 -14.16
CA PRO A 95 -8.37 -7.47 -13.64
C PRO A 95 -7.12 -8.07 -14.30
N SER A 96 -6.68 -7.48 -15.43
CA SER A 96 -5.42 -7.83 -16.11
C SER A 96 -4.19 -7.14 -15.52
N ALA A 97 -4.35 -6.19 -14.61
CA ALA A 97 -3.25 -5.57 -13.89
C ALA A 97 -2.66 -6.57 -12.89
N THR A 98 -1.86 -7.49 -13.39
CA THR A 98 -1.19 -8.52 -12.58
C THR A 98 0.30 -8.22 -12.53
N ALA A 99 0.89 -8.39 -11.37
CA ALA A 99 2.34 -8.46 -11.18
C ALA A 99 2.67 -9.78 -10.51
N GLU A 100 3.77 -10.41 -10.90
CA GLU A 100 4.23 -11.63 -10.22
C GLU A 100 4.69 -11.30 -8.80
N ALA A 101 5.41 -10.18 -8.67
CA ALA A 101 5.75 -9.61 -7.37
C ALA A 101 5.78 -8.08 -7.43
N LEU A 102 5.52 -7.44 -6.27
CA LEU A 102 5.71 -6.01 -6.03
C LEU A 102 6.75 -5.81 -4.93
N GLY A 103 7.75 -4.98 -5.22
CA GLY A 103 8.67 -4.44 -4.22
C GLY A 103 8.24 -3.03 -3.83
N ILE A 104 8.36 -2.73 -2.56
CA ILE A 104 7.94 -1.47 -1.95
C ILE A 104 9.11 -0.92 -1.14
N VAL A 105 9.48 0.34 -1.35
CA VAL A 105 10.48 1.06 -0.55
C VAL A 105 9.95 2.42 -0.20
N GLU A 106 10.03 2.80 1.07
CA GLU A 106 9.52 4.07 1.58
C GLU A 106 10.58 4.83 2.37
N THR A 107 10.69 6.13 2.09
CA THR A 107 11.63 7.04 2.76
C THR A 107 10.99 8.40 3.03
N ARG A 108 11.58 9.14 3.97
CA ARG A 108 11.36 10.60 4.09
C ARG A 108 12.30 11.33 3.13
N GLY A 109 11.72 12.21 2.28
CA GLY A 109 12.48 13.02 1.32
C GLY A 109 12.98 12.27 0.09
N TYR A 110 13.43 13.03 -0.90
CA TYR A 110 13.71 12.53 -2.26
C TYR A 110 15.15 12.06 -2.49
N GLY A 111 16.16 12.72 -1.93
CA GLY A 111 17.56 12.49 -2.32
C GLY A 111 17.98 11.03 -2.15
N LEU A 112 17.84 10.51 -0.95
CA LEU A 112 18.11 9.11 -0.61
C LEU A 112 17.22 8.13 -1.37
N HIS A 113 15.97 8.53 -1.62
CA HIS A 113 15.00 7.72 -2.35
C HIS A 113 15.41 7.51 -3.80
N VAL A 114 15.89 8.56 -4.47
CA VAL A 114 16.40 8.47 -5.85
C VAL A 114 17.61 7.54 -5.95
N GLU A 115 18.52 7.61 -4.99
CA GLU A 115 19.68 6.71 -4.92
C GLU A 115 19.25 5.24 -4.77
N SER A 116 18.28 4.97 -3.88
CA SER A 116 17.75 3.62 -3.69
C SER A 116 17.04 3.08 -4.94
N ASN A 117 16.32 3.94 -5.67
CA ASN A 117 15.68 3.55 -6.92
C ASN A 117 16.70 3.21 -8.02
N ASP A 118 17.72 4.03 -8.17
CA ASP A 118 18.82 3.78 -9.13
C ASP A 118 19.50 2.43 -8.82
N ARG A 119 19.72 2.15 -7.55
CA ARG A 119 20.29 0.89 -7.07
C ARG A 119 19.39 -0.31 -7.44
N MET A 120 18.09 -0.22 -7.17
CA MET A 120 17.15 -1.31 -7.46
C MET A 120 17.17 -1.71 -8.93
N VAL A 121 17.06 -0.75 -9.84
CA VAL A 121 16.99 -1.03 -11.29
C VAL A 121 18.34 -1.41 -11.91
N LYS A 122 19.45 -1.13 -11.24
CA LYS A 122 20.79 -1.57 -11.67
C LYS A 122 21.11 -3.00 -11.22
N GLU A 123 20.61 -3.42 -10.07
CA GLU A 123 20.96 -4.72 -9.50
C GLU A 123 20.02 -5.85 -9.93
N ALA A 124 18.82 -5.53 -10.41
CA ALA A 124 17.84 -6.53 -10.78
C ALA A 124 17.00 -6.10 -11.98
N ASP A 125 16.49 -7.08 -12.70
CA ASP A 125 15.56 -6.87 -13.82
C ASP A 125 14.15 -6.60 -13.26
N VAL A 126 13.95 -5.37 -12.83
CA VAL A 126 12.68 -4.87 -12.30
C VAL A 126 12.27 -3.58 -13.00
N THR A 127 10.98 -3.36 -13.07
CA THR A 127 10.39 -2.13 -13.60
C THR A 127 9.90 -1.25 -12.46
N LEU A 128 10.36 0.00 -12.40
CA LEU A 128 9.78 1.01 -11.51
C LEU A 128 8.43 1.43 -12.08
N ILE A 129 7.34 0.98 -11.47
CA ILE A 129 5.99 1.20 -11.98
C ILE A 129 5.34 2.47 -11.43
N HIS A 130 5.65 2.85 -10.21
CA HIS A 130 5.11 4.05 -9.60
C HIS A 130 6.01 4.64 -8.52
N VAL A 131 5.95 5.96 -8.37
CA VAL A 131 6.50 6.70 -7.22
C VAL A 131 5.38 7.54 -6.62
N LEU A 132 4.93 7.13 -5.44
CA LEU A 132 3.91 7.83 -4.66
C LEU A 132 4.58 8.87 -3.76
N THR A 133 4.01 10.06 -3.71
CA THR A 133 4.38 11.08 -2.72
C THR A 133 3.20 11.36 -1.81
N VAL A 134 3.45 11.36 -0.51
CA VAL A 134 2.41 11.58 0.48
C VAL A 134 2.75 12.85 1.27
N HIS A 135 1.90 13.87 1.12
CA HIS A 135 1.99 15.16 1.82
C HIS A 135 3.39 15.78 1.86
N ASP A 136 4.11 15.73 0.73
CA ASP A 136 5.44 16.32 0.55
C ASP A 136 6.50 15.87 1.58
N ARG A 137 6.25 14.76 2.30
CA ARG A 137 7.13 14.25 3.36
C ARG A 137 7.61 12.83 3.13
N VAL A 138 6.79 12.01 2.50
CA VAL A 138 7.05 10.59 2.30
C VAL A 138 7.06 10.28 0.83
N VAL A 139 8.03 9.48 0.40
CA VAL A 139 8.16 8.98 -0.96
C VAL A 139 8.18 7.47 -0.90
N CYS A 140 7.32 6.84 -1.68
CA CYS A 140 7.21 5.40 -1.76
C CYS A 140 7.32 4.94 -3.22
N SER A 141 8.26 4.08 -3.53
CA SER A 141 8.41 3.47 -4.85
C SER A 141 7.86 2.06 -4.88
N LEU A 142 7.21 1.75 -6.00
CA LEU A 142 6.77 0.41 -6.34
C LEU A 142 7.55 -0.08 -7.55
N VAL A 143 8.19 -1.23 -7.41
CA VAL A 143 8.83 -1.96 -8.50
C VAL A 143 8.12 -3.28 -8.74
N ALA A 144 8.05 -3.71 -9.99
CA ALA A 144 7.43 -4.97 -10.38
C ALA A 144 8.43 -5.82 -11.18
N GLY A 145 8.30 -7.14 -11.07
CA GLY A 145 9.12 -8.10 -11.78
C GLY A 145 8.88 -9.53 -11.30
N GLU A 146 9.74 -10.44 -11.70
CA GLU A 146 9.81 -11.79 -11.17
C GLU A 146 10.20 -11.74 -9.68
N LEU A 147 9.68 -12.64 -8.85
CA LEU A 147 9.83 -12.58 -7.39
C LEU A 147 11.29 -12.47 -6.96
N GLY A 148 12.18 -13.32 -7.49
CA GLY A 148 13.59 -13.29 -7.12
C GLY A 148 14.32 -12.02 -7.57
N ALA A 149 13.88 -11.39 -8.66
CA ALA A 149 14.41 -10.10 -9.09
C ALA A 149 13.94 -8.98 -8.15
N VAL A 150 12.68 -8.98 -7.77
CA VAL A 150 12.11 -8.00 -6.81
C VAL A 150 12.78 -8.12 -5.44
N GLU A 151 12.99 -9.35 -4.94
CA GLU A 151 13.71 -9.58 -3.68
C GLU A 151 15.13 -9.00 -3.71
N ARG A 152 15.90 -9.24 -4.79
CA ARG A 152 17.24 -8.66 -4.96
C ARG A 152 17.21 -7.13 -5.02
N ALA A 153 16.25 -6.55 -5.75
CA ALA A 153 16.10 -5.11 -5.84
C ALA A 153 15.85 -4.48 -4.46
N ILE A 154 14.91 -5.05 -3.70
CA ILE A 154 14.58 -4.54 -2.36
C ILE A 154 15.74 -4.73 -1.38
N GLU A 155 16.47 -5.83 -1.47
CA GLU A 155 17.68 -6.02 -0.64
C GLU A 155 18.76 -5.01 -0.97
N GLY A 156 18.99 -4.72 -2.26
CA GLY A 156 19.92 -3.66 -2.69
C GLY A 156 19.51 -2.28 -2.17
N ALA A 157 18.22 -1.95 -2.20
CA ALA A 157 17.71 -0.72 -1.62
C ALA A 157 17.94 -0.66 -0.10
N ARG A 158 17.66 -1.76 0.62
CA ARG A 158 17.90 -1.86 2.07
C ARG A 158 19.35 -1.62 2.44
N GLN A 159 20.29 -2.12 1.66
CA GLN A 159 21.72 -1.92 1.91
C GLN A 159 22.11 -0.44 1.82
N VAL A 160 21.58 0.31 0.86
CA VAL A 160 21.79 1.76 0.73
C VAL A 160 21.13 2.52 1.89
N LEU A 161 19.95 2.08 2.32
CA LEU A 161 19.12 2.75 3.30
C LEU A 161 19.43 2.36 4.75
N SER A 162 20.20 1.30 4.97
CA SER A 162 20.49 0.75 6.29
C SER A 162 21.12 1.77 7.22
N GLY A 163 20.55 1.88 8.43
CA GLY A 163 21.05 2.83 9.44
C GLY A 163 20.67 4.29 9.18
N ASN A 164 19.97 4.59 8.09
CA ASN A 164 19.52 5.96 7.82
C ASN A 164 18.16 6.20 8.49
N GLU A 165 18.06 7.27 9.28
CA GLU A 165 16.85 7.64 10.00
C GLU A 165 15.66 8.03 9.09
N TRP A 166 15.94 8.28 7.81
CA TRP A 166 14.93 8.62 6.81
C TRP A 166 14.34 7.39 6.10
N PHE A 167 14.89 6.21 6.35
CA PHE A 167 14.29 4.97 5.89
C PHE A 167 13.07 4.63 6.75
N MET A 168 11.91 4.47 6.12
CA MET A 168 10.66 4.17 6.82
C MET A 168 10.29 2.69 6.78
N GLY A 169 10.52 2.05 5.63
CA GLY A 169 10.19 0.64 5.50
C GLY A 169 10.34 0.12 4.08
N SER A 170 10.27 -1.18 3.95
CA SER A 170 10.24 -1.87 2.66
C SER A 170 9.54 -3.21 2.79
N ALA A 171 8.94 -3.67 1.69
CA ALA A 171 8.27 -4.96 1.62
C ALA A 171 8.41 -5.60 0.24
N VAL A 172 8.18 -6.89 0.17
CA VAL A 172 7.96 -7.65 -1.06
C VAL A 172 6.62 -8.35 -0.94
N LEU A 173 5.75 -8.16 -1.92
CA LEU A 173 4.48 -8.85 -2.06
C LEU A 173 4.63 -9.86 -3.20
N SER A 174 4.45 -11.15 -2.90
CA SER A 174 4.35 -12.20 -3.91
C SER A 174 2.90 -12.34 -4.35
N GLN A 175 2.67 -12.40 -5.66
CA GLN A 175 1.33 -12.51 -6.24
C GLN A 175 0.33 -11.52 -5.60
N PRO A 176 0.59 -10.20 -5.70
CA PRO A 176 -0.28 -9.21 -5.11
C PRO A 176 -1.67 -9.26 -5.73
N GLU A 177 -2.70 -8.96 -4.93
CA GLU A 177 -4.07 -8.88 -5.42
C GLU A 177 -4.20 -7.81 -6.53
N ALA A 178 -4.97 -8.09 -7.57
CA ALA A 178 -5.15 -7.20 -8.72
C ALA A 178 -5.67 -5.81 -8.30
N CYS A 179 -6.54 -5.75 -7.30
CA CYS A 179 -7.04 -4.49 -6.75
C CYS A 179 -5.93 -3.65 -6.10
N VAL A 180 -4.91 -4.27 -5.52
CA VAL A 180 -3.75 -3.59 -4.93
C VAL A 180 -2.84 -3.02 -6.01
N VAL A 181 -2.53 -3.83 -7.04
CA VAL A 181 -1.75 -3.37 -8.20
C VAL A 181 -2.44 -2.19 -8.87
N SER A 182 -3.75 -2.26 -9.05
CA SER A 182 -4.54 -1.18 -9.64
C SER A 182 -4.58 0.08 -8.77
N ALA A 183 -4.79 -0.08 -7.46
CA ALA A 183 -4.94 1.04 -6.53
C ALA A 183 -3.65 1.85 -6.34
N PHE A 184 -2.51 1.18 -6.34
CA PHE A 184 -1.22 1.78 -5.98
C PHE A 184 -0.19 1.77 -7.10
N GLY A 185 -0.29 0.87 -8.07
CA GLY A 185 0.64 0.73 -9.18
C GLY A 185 0.41 1.68 -10.37
N GLN A 186 -0.70 2.39 -10.41
CA GLN A 186 -1.02 3.35 -11.48
C GLN A 186 -0.88 4.79 -10.99
N ARG A 187 -0.28 5.66 -11.83
CA ARG A 187 -0.29 7.09 -11.57
C ARG A 187 -1.73 7.56 -11.45
N ARG A 188 -2.15 8.06 -10.28
CA ARG A 188 -3.36 8.88 -10.18
C ARG A 188 -3.21 9.99 -11.21
N GLN A 189 -4.08 10.00 -12.23
CA GLN A 189 -4.24 11.22 -13.02
C GLN A 189 -4.64 12.29 -12.01
N ALA A 190 -3.83 13.34 -11.92
CA ALA A 190 -4.17 14.50 -11.12
C ALA A 190 -5.54 14.97 -11.61
N GLY A 191 -6.58 14.60 -10.89
CA GLY A 191 -7.90 15.13 -11.08
C GLY A 191 -7.75 16.63 -10.89
N GLY A 192 -7.98 17.36 -11.97
CA GLY A 192 -7.98 18.82 -11.91
C GLY A 192 -8.88 19.27 -10.76
N ASN A 193 -8.38 20.25 -10.10
CA ASN A 193 -8.93 21.08 -9.05
C ASN A 193 -10.46 21.11 -8.97
#